data_1e5e2154e0f08bad050ddc6a0913be68
#
_entry.id   1e5e2154e0f08bad050ddc6a0913be68
#
_cell.length_a   1.000
_cell.length_b   1.000
_cell.length_c   1.000
_cell.angle_alpha   90.00
_cell.angle_beta   90.00
_cell.angle_gamma   90.00
#
_symmetry.space_group_name_H-M   'P 1'
#
loop_
_entity.id
_entity.type
_entity.pdbx_description
1 polymer ?
#
loop_
_entity_poly.entity_id
_entity_poly.type
_entity_poly.pdbx_seq_one_letter_code
_entity_poly.pdbx_strand_id
1 'polypeptide(L)'
;MSRDAVPVGRVAELWRYPVKSTLGERLEAVDVNGAGFSGDRGFGIVDTATGLVASAKRPQRWARLLQLRSELAGPGVVRVRLPDGRTVVSSDADADGALSAFLGRDVELRANAETGAALERSDPDAVLAAGAEAEVDFTILEIAAGSPPGTFFDFSPLQLVTTAALARVGTLHPAGHVDAVRYRPNFVIDTVAALQGFVENDWAGKKLRIGPDVVIDVLVPSPRCAIPTLAHGDLPPDPDALRTVREHNFVEVPLEGFGSAPCLGAHATVLTGGRVSVGDQVLLEG
;
A
#
# COMPACT_ATOMS: atom_id res chain seq x y z
N MET A 1 -25.46 -18.01 -9.38
CA MET A 1 -24.72 -18.12 -8.11
C MET A 1 -23.75 -19.27 -8.29
N SER A 2 -22.44 -18.97 -8.29
CA SER A 2 -21.40 -20.04 -8.33
C SER A 2 -21.61 -20.97 -7.13
N ARG A 3 -21.51 -22.28 -7.32
CA ARG A 3 -21.86 -23.30 -6.32
C ARG A 3 -20.87 -23.39 -5.15
N ASP A 4 -19.74 -22.65 -5.20
CA ASP A 4 -18.61 -22.82 -4.29
C ASP A 4 -18.12 -21.52 -3.61
N ALA A 5 -18.95 -20.47 -3.53
CA ALA A 5 -18.59 -19.22 -2.88
C ALA A 5 -18.73 -19.36 -1.35
N VAL A 6 -17.61 -19.21 -0.62
CA VAL A 6 -17.54 -19.35 0.84
C VAL A 6 -17.39 -17.98 1.50
N PRO A 7 -18.24 -17.62 2.49
CA PRO A 7 -18.05 -16.40 3.26
C PRO A 7 -16.73 -16.45 4.04
N VAL A 8 -15.86 -15.47 3.79
CA VAL A 8 -14.56 -15.37 4.49
C VAL A 8 -14.50 -14.16 5.43
N GLY A 9 -15.42 -13.21 5.30
CA GLY A 9 -15.45 -12.05 6.18
C GLY A 9 -16.30 -10.90 5.67
N ARG A 10 -15.98 -9.70 6.16
CA ARG A 10 -16.56 -8.43 5.76
C ARG A 10 -15.47 -7.38 5.60
N VAL A 11 -15.74 -6.35 4.80
CA VAL A 11 -14.88 -5.18 4.72
C VAL A 11 -14.93 -4.42 6.04
N ALA A 12 -13.81 -4.37 6.77
CA ALA A 12 -13.67 -3.61 8.02
C ALA A 12 -13.22 -2.17 7.77
N GLU A 13 -12.29 -1.99 6.83
CA GLU A 13 -11.76 -0.68 6.50
C GLU A 13 -11.46 -0.57 5.00
N LEU A 14 -11.64 0.65 4.48
CA LEU A 14 -11.27 1.04 3.13
C LEU A 14 -10.28 2.21 3.22
N TRP A 15 -9.12 2.07 2.56
CA TRP A 15 -8.08 3.08 2.55
C TRP A 15 -7.69 3.47 1.12
N ARG A 16 -7.66 4.76 0.86
CA ARG A 16 -7.14 5.32 -0.39
C ARG A 16 -5.89 6.14 -0.11
N TYR A 17 -4.92 6.05 -0.99
CA TYR A 17 -3.64 6.75 -0.90
C TYR A 17 -3.41 7.56 -2.18
N PRO A 18 -4.03 8.73 -2.34
CA PRO A 18 -3.99 9.48 -3.60
C PRO A 18 -2.57 9.78 -4.09
N VAL A 19 -1.64 10.06 -3.17
CA VAL A 19 -0.23 10.30 -3.50
C VAL A 19 0.63 9.10 -3.04
N LYS A 20 1.50 8.62 -3.92
CA LYS A 20 2.44 7.54 -3.61
C LYS A 20 3.27 7.85 -2.36
N SER A 21 3.45 6.86 -1.50
CA SER A 21 4.27 6.91 -0.27
C SER A 21 3.82 7.91 0.80
N THR A 22 2.71 8.62 0.65
CA THR A 22 2.13 9.43 1.73
C THR A 22 1.11 8.62 2.55
N LEU A 23 0.71 9.10 3.71
CA LEU A 23 -0.47 8.59 4.43
C LEU A 23 -1.72 8.89 3.60
N GLY A 24 -2.68 7.97 3.67
CA GLY A 24 -3.93 8.06 2.94
C GLY A 24 -5.10 8.57 3.78
N GLU A 25 -6.28 8.35 3.24
CA GLU A 25 -7.56 8.64 3.84
C GLU A 25 -8.39 7.36 4.03
N ARG A 26 -9.13 7.30 5.13
CA ARG A 26 -10.09 6.23 5.41
C ARG A 26 -11.43 6.60 4.77
N LEU A 27 -12.09 5.62 4.16
CA LEU A 27 -13.34 5.82 3.43
C LEU A 27 -14.45 4.92 3.99
N GLU A 28 -15.69 5.39 3.95
CA GLU A 28 -16.87 4.58 4.24
C GLU A 28 -17.32 3.79 3.01
N ALA A 29 -17.07 4.31 1.82
CA ALA A 29 -17.36 3.64 0.56
C ALA A 29 -16.46 4.19 -0.55
N VAL A 30 -16.25 3.40 -1.60
CA VAL A 30 -15.42 3.77 -2.75
C VAL A 30 -15.91 3.11 -4.03
N ASP A 31 -15.74 3.80 -5.15
CA ASP A 31 -15.93 3.21 -6.47
C ASP A 31 -14.64 2.50 -6.90
N VAL A 32 -14.79 1.25 -7.34
CA VAL A 32 -13.71 0.36 -7.80
C VAL A 32 -13.87 0.17 -9.31
N ASN A 33 -12.79 0.32 -10.04
CA ASN A 33 -12.74 0.09 -11.48
C ASN A 33 -11.46 -0.69 -11.86
N GLY A 34 -11.20 -0.90 -13.13
CA GLY A 34 -10.03 -1.64 -13.59
C GLY A 34 -8.67 -1.09 -13.11
N ALA A 35 -8.64 0.18 -12.68
CA ALA A 35 -7.47 0.81 -12.09
C ALA A 35 -7.42 0.74 -10.54
N GLY A 36 -8.29 -0.04 -9.90
CA GLY A 36 -8.40 -0.11 -8.45
C GLY A 36 -9.40 0.89 -7.88
N PHE A 37 -9.12 1.42 -6.70
CA PHE A 37 -9.93 2.47 -6.09
C PHE A 37 -9.80 3.78 -6.87
N SER A 38 -10.94 4.41 -7.18
CA SER A 38 -10.93 5.69 -7.90
C SER A 38 -10.07 6.72 -7.19
N GLY A 39 -9.02 7.20 -7.86
CA GLY A 39 -8.07 8.20 -7.36
C GLY A 39 -6.96 7.67 -6.47
N ASP A 40 -6.82 6.35 -6.31
CA ASP A 40 -5.71 5.75 -5.57
C ASP A 40 -4.41 5.78 -6.39
N ARG A 41 -3.29 6.25 -5.78
CA ARG A 41 -1.96 6.38 -6.43
C ARG A 41 -2.03 7.08 -7.81
N GLY A 42 -2.98 8.01 -7.98
CA GLY A 42 -3.08 8.85 -9.18
C GLY A 42 -2.02 9.95 -9.23
N PHE A 43 -1.36 10.21 -8.10
CA PHE A 43 -0.29 11.21 -7.97
C PHE A 43 0.99 10.58 -7.42
N GLY A 44 2.12 11.16 -7.83
CA GLY A 44 3.45 10.86 -7.31
C GLY A 44 4.26 12.13 -7.15
N ILE A 45 5.22 12.10 -6.23
CA ILE A 45 6.23 13.14 -6.08
C ILE A 45 7.46 12.66 -6.84
N VAL A 46 8.00 13.51 -7.71
CA VAL A 46 9.17 13.22 -8.56
C VAL A 46 10.34 14.12 -8.15
N ASP A 47 11.49 13.53 -7.89
CA ASP A 47 12.76 14.24 -7.65
C ASP A 47 13.23 14.85 -8.97
N THR A 48 13.32 16.18 -9.05
CA THR A 48 13.68 16.89 -10.28
C THR A 48 15.13 16.65 -10.71
N ALA A 49 16.01 16.35 -9.75
CA ALA A 49 17.43 16.10 -10.01
C ALA A 49 17.67 14.74 -10.67
N THR A 50 16.83 13.73 -10.38
CA THR A 50 17.01 12.35 -10.88
C THR A 50 15.93 11.92 -11.87
N GLY A 51 14.79 12.58 -11.89
CA GLY A 51 13.59 12.16 -12.61
C GLY A 51 12.89 10.94 -12.00
N LEU A 52 13.37 10.43 -10.87
CA LEU A 52 12.81 9.24 -10.22
C LEU A 52 11.63 9.60 -9.31
N VAL A 53 10.69 8.68 -9.20
CA VAL A 53 9.55 8.80 -8.29
C VAL A 53 10.03 8.64 -6.85
N ALA A 54 9.77 9.65 -6.02
CA ALA A 54 10.10 9.63 -4.61
C ALA A 54 9.32 8.52 -3.89
N SER A 55 10.03 7.66 -3.19
CA SER A 55 9.42 6.52 -2.51
C SER A 55 10.05 6.25 -1.15
N ALA A 56 9.21 6.08 -0.13
CA ALA A 56 9.64 5.65 1.21
C ALA A 56 10.31 4.26 1.23
N LYS A 57 10.36 3.55 0.10
CA LYS A 57 11.20 2.35 -0.09
C LYS A 57 12.70 2.65 -0.05
N ARG A 58 13.09 3.92 -0.24
CA ARG A 58 14.42 4.44 0.09
C ARG A 58 14.32 5.38 1.29
N PRO A 59 14.27 4.85 2.51
CA PRO A 59 13.95 5.64 3.70
C PRO A 59 14.98 6.75 3.99
N GLN A 60 16.24 6.55 3.71
CA GLN A 60 17.33 7.54 3.87
C GLN A 60 17.01 8.87 3.18
N ARG A 61 16.28 8.81 2.06
CA ARG A 61 15.89 10.00 1.29
C ARG A 61 14.45 10.43 1.55
N TRP A 62 13.54 9.46 1.70
CA TRP A 62 12.11 9.68 1.50
C TRP A 62 11.22 9.25 2.67
N ALA A 63 11.78 8.88 3.84
CA ALA A 63 10.97 8.51 5.01
C ALA A 63 9.96 9.60 5.39
N ARG A 64 10.30 10.89 5.18
CA ARG A 64 9.43 12.04 5.48
C ARG A 64 8.14 12.07 4.67
N LEU A 65 8.04 11.36 3.54
CA LEU A 65 6.80 11.21 2.79
C LEU A 65 5.67 10.61 3.65
N LEU A 66 6.00 9.71 4.57
CA LEU A 66 5.04 9.09 5.50
C LEU A 66 4.59 10.02 6.63
N GLN A 67 5.06 11.25 6.66
CA GLN A 67 4.54 12.32 7.53
C GLN A 67 3.49 13.18 6.83
N LEU A 68 3.38 13.08 5.50
CA LEU A 68 2.39 13.79 4.69
C LEU A 68 1.11 12.95 4.63
N ARG A 69 -0.05 13.60 4.80
CA ARG A 69 -1.37 12.95 4.62
C ARG A 69 -2.03 13.49 3.36
N SER A 70 -2.42 12.61 2.47
CA SER A 70 -3.11 13.00 1.22
C SER A 70 -4.57 12.54 1.20
N GLU A 71 -5.42 13.38 0.62
CA GLU A 71 -6.84 13.10 0.37
C GLU A 71 -7.24 13.68 -0.99
N LEU A 72 -8.26 13.13 -1.63
CA LEU A 72 -8.82 13.76 -2.82
C LEU A 72 -9.67 14.98 -2.44
N ALA A 73 -9.39 16.11 -3.10
CA ALA A 73 -10.15 17.35 -2.94
C ALA A 73 -11.20 17.55 -4.05
N GLY A 74 -11.21 16.66 -5.04
CA GLY A 74 -12.10 16.67 -6.20
C GLY A 74 -11.53 15.81 -7.33
N PRO A 75 -12.24 15.69 -8.46
CA PRO A 75 -11.72 14.96 -9.61
C PRO A 75 -10.38 15.52 -10.08
N GLY A 76 -9.34 14.69 -10.04
CA GLY A 76 -7.99 15.09 -10.48
C GLY A 76 -7.29 16.13 -9.61
N VAL A 77 -7.79 16.39 -8.39
CA VAL A 77 -7.19 17.33 -7.44
C VAL A 77 -6.90 16.62 -6.13
N VAL A 78 -5.67 16.73 -5.63
CA VAL A 78 -5.26 16.17 -4.34
C VAL A 78 -4.88 17.29 -3.37
N ARG A 79 -5.22 17.07 -2.12
CA ARG A 79 -4.80 17.88 -0.97
C ARG A 79 -3.78 17.10 -0.17
N VAL A 80 -2.66 17.73 0.16
CA VAL A 80 -1.59 17.17 0.99
C VAL A 80 -1.46 18.03 2.25
N ARG A 81 -1.67 17.41 3.42
CA ARG A 81 -1.46 18.04 4.72
C ARG A 81 -0.07 17.73 5.24
N LEU A 82 0.65 18.77 5.64
CA LEU A 82 1.96 18.70 6.26
C LEU A 82 1.83 18.54 7.78
N PRO A 83 2.88 18.06 8.48
CA PRO A 83 2.85 17.89 9.96
C PRO A 83 2.66 19.18 10.74
N ASP A 84 3.04 20.34 10.19
CA ASP A 84 2.85 21.65 10.80
C ASP A 84 1.41 22.20 10.63
N GLY A 85 0.51 21.41 10.03
CA GLY A 85 -0.89 21.76 9.79
C GLY A 85 -1.14 22.53 8.49
N ARG A 86 -0.09 22.97 7.78
CA ARG A 86 -0.28 23.56 6.44
C ARG A 86 -0.85 22.55 5.47
N THR A 87 -1.58 23.05 4.52
CA THR A 87 -2.22 22.25 3.46
C THR A 87 -1.75 22.78 2.10
N VAL A 88 -1.40 21.88 1.21
CA VAL A 88 -1.02 22.13 -0.18
C VAL A 88 -2.06 21.45 -1.06
N VAL A 89 -2.58 22.17 -2.05
CA VAL A 89 -3.48 21.60 -3.06
C VAL A 89 -2.72 21.50 -4.38
N SER A 90 -2.89 20.39 -5.10
CA SER A 90 -2.15 20.14 -6.35
C SER A 90 -2.37 21.19 -7.44
N SER A 91 -3.41 22.03 -7.34
CA SER A 91 -3.69 23.15 -8.23
C SER A 91 -3.03 24.47 -7.81
N ASP A 92 -2.39 24.52 -6.63
CA ASP A 92 -1.74 25.73 -6.13
C ASP A 92 -0.45 26.00 -6.89
N ALA A 93 -0.18 27.23 -7.25
CA ALA A 93 1.00 27.60 -8.03
C ALA A 93 2.34 27.36 -7.31
N ASP A 94 2.33 27.28 -5.97
CA ASP A 94 3.50 27.04 -5.13
C ASP A 94 3.52 25.63 -4.51
N ALA A 95 2.65 24.72 -4.98
CA ALA A 95 2.54 23.36 -4.44
C ALA A 95 3.90 22.64 -4.38
N ASP A 96 4.63 22.68 -5.47
CA ASP A 96 5.95 22.03 -5.58
C ASP A 96 6.97 22.69 -4.65
N GLY A 97 6.96 24.03 -4.56
CA GLY A 97 7.82 24.77 -3.65
C GLY A 97 7.59 24.42 -2.18
N ALA A 98 6.33 24.30 -1.76
CA ALA A 98 5.97 23.94 -0.39
C ALA A 98 6.38 22.49 -0.06
N LEU A 99 6.19 21.55 -0.99
CA LEU A 99 6.63 20.17 -0.84
C LEU A 99 8.15 20.05 -0.83
N SER A 100 8.84 20.76 -1.74
CA SER A 100 10.30 20.83 -1.80
C SER A 100 10.90 21.33 -0.50
N ALA A 101 10.37 22.43 0.04
CA ALA A 101 10.81 22.99 1.31
C ALA A 101 10.62 21.99 2.48
N PHE A 102 9.49 21.25 2.51
CA PHE A 102 9.26 20.23 3.53
C PHE A 102 10.21 19.05 3.38
N LEU A 103 10.38 18.54 2.16
CA LEU A 103 11.19 17.34 1.90
C LEU A 103 12.70 17.62 1.91
N GLY A 104 13.10 18.91 1.77
CA GLY A 104 14.51 19.34 1.68
C GLY A 104 15.17 18.95 0.35
N ARG A 105 14.38 18.83 -0.70
CA ARG A 105 14.79 18.45 -2.06
C ARG A 105 13.86 19.08 -3.08
N ASP A 106 14.36 19.44 -4.23
CA ASP A 106 13.54 19.94 -5.32
C ASP A 106 12.69 18.81 -5.91
N VAL A 107 11.39 18.95 -5.78
CA VAL A 107 10.42 17.94 -6.22
C VAL A 107 9.25 18.57 -6.96
N GLU A 108 8.56 17.75 -7.76
CA GLU A 108 7.30 18.07 -8.42
C GLU A 108 6.22 17.07 -8.05
N LEU A 109 5.02 17.57 -7.76
CA LEU A 109 3.83 16.75 -7.58
C LEU A 109 3.17 16.52 -8.94
N ARG A 110 3.27 15.31 -9.46
CA ARG A 110 2.75 14.94 -10.79
C ARG A 110 1.50 14.07 -10.69
N ALA A 111 0.50 14.40 -11.49
CA ALA A 111 -0.58 13.49 -11.81
C ALA A 111 -0.14 12.59 -12.98
N ASN A 112 -0.51 11.33 -12.92
CA ASN A 112 -0.22 10.29 -13.92
C ASN A 112 1.28 10.00 -14.09
N ALA A 113 1.67 8.79 -13.80
CA ALA A 113 3.03 8.31 -14.03
C ALA A 113 3.35 8.25 -15.52
N GLU A 114 4.54 8.69 -15.89
CA GLU A 114 5.07 8.51 -17.23
C GLU A 114 5.40 7.03 -17.49
N THR A 115 5.39 6.63 -18.77
CA THR A 115 5.84 5.29 -19.15
C THR A 115 7.32 5.11 -18.77
N GLY A 116 7.64 4.00 -18.12
CA GLY A 116 9.00 3.74 -17.63
C GLY A 116 9.35 4.48 -16.34
N ALA A 117 8.37 5.10 -15.66
CA ALA A 117 8.59 5.70 -14.35
C ALA A 117 9.22 4.68 -13.39
N ALA A 118 10.25 5.10 -12.67
CA ALA A 118 11.04 4.23 -11.80
C ALA A 118 11.29 4.88 -10.44
N LEU A 119 11.66 4.07 -9.46
CA LEU A 119 11.99 4.49 -8.10
C LEU A 119 13.23 3.75 -7.57
N GLU A 120 13.86 4.32 -6.55
CA GLU A 120 14.87 3.64 -5.77
C GLU A 120 14.23 2.78 -4.67
N ARG A 121 14.74 1.55 -4.51
CA ARG A 121 14.35 0.63 -3.44
C ARG A 121 15.58 0.12 -2.71
N SER A 122 15.71 0.44 -1.44
CA SER A 122 16.70 -0.16 -0.55
C SER A 122 16.38 -1.62 -0.28
N ASP A 123 17.40 -2.42 -0.04
CA ASP A 123 17.24 -3.80 0.45
C ASP A 123 16.54 -3.77 1.83
N PRO A 124 15.38 -4.44 2.00
CA PRO A 124 14.64 -4.39 3.25
C PRO A 124 15.39 -5.01 4.44
N ASP A 125 16.20 -6.04 4.20
CA ASP A 125 16.94 -6.73 5.25
C ASP A 125 18.12 -5.87 5.70
N ALA A 126 18.78 -5.17 4.77
CA ALA A 126 19.83 -4.21 5.10
C ALA A 126 19.28 -3.03 5.91
N VAL A 127 18.10 -2.50 5.53
CA VAL A 127 17.40 -1.45 6.32
C VAL A 127 17.04 -1.96 7.71
N LEU A 128 16.53 -3.18 7.82
CA LEU A 128 16.14 -3.79 9.10
C LEU A 128 17.34 -3.99 10.03
N ALA A 129 18.51 -4.32 9.46
CA ALA A 129 19.75 -4.54 10.21
C ALA A 129 20.45 -3.25 10.61
N ALA A 130 20.55 -2.27 9.68
CA ALA A 130 21.33 -1.06 9.87
C ALA A 130 20.53 0.14 10.38
N GLY A 131 19.18 0.07 10.27
CA GLY A 131 18.27 1.16 10.58
C GLY A 131 17.88 2.00 9.34
N ALA A 132 16.77 2.70 9.46
CA ALA A 132 16.14 3.43 8.36
C ALA A 132 16.97 4.64 7.85
N GLU A 133 17.86 5.17 8.68
CA GLU A 133 18.71 6.33 8.35
C GLU A 133 20.06 5.93 7.75
N ALA A 134 20.45 4.64 7.88
CA ALA A 134 21.72 4.15 7.37
C ALA A 134 21.73 4.08 5.84
N GLU A 135 22.82 4.50 5.22
CA GLU A 135 23.01 4.28 3.79
C GLU A 135 23.23 2.78 3.54
N VAL A 136 22.34 2.21 2.74
CA VAL A 136 22.37 0.82 2.32
C VAL A 136 22.23 0.73 0.79
N ASP A 137 22.58 -0.40 0.23
CA ASP A 137 22.42 -0.66 -1.20
C ASP A 137 20.96 -0.53 -1.64
N PHE A 138 20.79 -0.12 -2.87
CA PHE A 138 19.48 0.04 -3.49
C PHE A 138 19.48 -0.40 -4.95
N THR A 139 18.32 -0.70 -5.44
CA THR A 139 18.07 -0.97 -6.86
C THR A 139 17.10 0.07 -7.43
N ILE A 140 17.20 0.34 -8.71
CA ILE A 140 16.18 1.13 -9.44
C ILE A 140 15.19 0.14 -10.03
N LEU A 141 13.90 0.34 -9.72
CA LEU A 141 12.81 -0.52 -10.18
C LEU A 141 11.81 0.31 -10.95
N GLU A 142 11.41 -0.17 -12.11
CA GLU A 142 10.25 0.33 -12.82
C GLU A 142 8.99 0.02 -12.02
N ILE A 143 8.03 0.96 -12.00
CA ILE A 143 6.75 0.82 -11.27
C ILE A 143 5.61 0.45 -12.21
N ALA A 144 4.49 0.06 -11.63
CA ALA A 144 3.22 -0.24 -12.32
C ALA A 144 3.27 -1.46 -13.26
N ALA A 145 4.19 -2.42 -13.06
CA ALA A 145 4.33 -3.60 -13.92
C ALA A 145 3.03 -4.45 -14.04
N GLY A 146 2.18 -4.46 -12.99
CA GLY A 146 0.89 -5.16 -12.96
C GLY A 146 -0.30 -4.21 -12.80
N SER A 147 -0.16 -2.94 -13.16
CA SER A 147 -1.19 -1.90 -12.99
C SER A 147 -1.43 -1.14 -14.28
N PRO A 148 -2.60 -0.49 -14.43
CA PRO A 148 -2.88 0.33 -15.58
C PRO A 148 -1.85 1.46 -15.76
N PRO A 149 -1.53 1.82 -17.02
CA PRO A 149 -0.63 2.95 -17.30
C PRO A 149 -1.10 4.25 -16.65
N GLY A 150 -0.16 5.12 -16.31
CA GLY A 150 -0.44 6.42 -15.69
C GLY A 150 -0.65 6.36 -14.18
N THR A 151 -0.49 5.20 -13.54
CA THR A 151 -0.62 5.05 -12.09
C THR A 151 0.74 4.93 -11.40
N PHE A 152 0.82 5.35 -10.13
CA PHE A 152 2.03 5.24 -9.32
C PHE A 152 2.04 4.01 -8.40
N PHE A 153 1.32 2.95 -8.76
CA PHE A 153 1.39 1.68 -8.03
C PHE A 153 2.79 1.07 -8.16
N ASP A 154 3.15 0.26 -7.17
CA ASP A 154 4.40 -0.50 -7.24
C ASP A 154 4.28 -1.72 -8.14
N PHE A 155 3.17 -2.47 -7.99
CA PHE A 155 2.93 -3.72 -8.70
C PHE A 155 1.47 -3.83 -9.18
N SER A 156 0.49 -3.92 -8.28
CA SER A 156 -0.92 -4.12 -8.62
C SER A 156 -1.80 -3.00 -8.05
N PRO A 157 -3.01 -2.80 -8.60
CA PRO A 157 -3.89 -1.69 -8.19
C PRO A 157 -4.52 -1.87 -6.80
N LEU A 158 -4.53 -3.09 -6.27
CA LEU A 158 -5.15 -3.38 -4.98
C LEU A 158 -4.21 -4.19 -4.08
N GLN A 159 -4.28 -3.89 -2.78
CA GLN A 159 -3.65 -4.64 -1.73
C GLN A 159 -4.65 -4.83 -0.59
N LEU A 160 -4.78 -6.06 -0.11
CA LEU A 160 -5.65 -6.39 1.02
C LEU A 160 -4.84 -6.97 2.18
N VAL A 161 -5.35 -6.80 3.40
CA VAL A 161 -4.86 -7.43 4.64
C VAL A 161 -6.07 -7.98 5.39
N THR A 162 -5.89 -9.07 6.14
CA THR A 162 -6.94 -9.64 6.96
C THR A 162 -6.75 -9.34 8.45
N THR A 163 -7.85 -9.27 9.21
CA THR A 163 -7.76 -9.18 10.67
C THR A 163 -7.13 -10.42 11.29
N ALA A 164 -7.29 -11.59 10.67
CA ALA A 164 -6.61 -12.83 11.08
C ALA A 164 -5.09 -12.70 11.03
N ALA A 165 -4.55 -12.17 9.91
CA ALA A 165 -3.11 -11.97 9.76
C ALA A 165 -2.58 -10.89 10.71
N LEU A 166 -3.30 -9.76 10.85
CA LEU A 166 -2.92 -8.71 11.79
C LEU A 166 -2.93 -9.21 13.24
N ALA A 167 -3.94 -9.98 13.63
CA ALA A 167 -4.00 -10.61 14.96
C ALA A 167 -2.84 -11.59 15.18
N ARG A 168 -2.50 -12.38 14.15
CA ARG A 168 -1.35 -13.30 14.22
C ARG A 168 -0.04 -12.55 14.40
N VAL A 169 0.20 -11.49 13.60
CA VAL A 169 1.38 -10.63 13.79
C VAL A 169 1.36 -10.01 15.18
N GLY A 170 0.22 -9.44 15.61
CA GLY A 170 0.09 -8.83 16.94
C GLY A 170 0.41 -9.80 18.08
N THR A 171 0.00 -11.08 17.98
CA THR A 171 0.34 -12.10 18.99
C THR A 171 1.85 -12.38 19.05
N LEU A 172 2.56 -12.23 17.96
CA LEU A 172 3.99 -12.50 17.83
C LEU A 172 4.85 -11.25 18.04
N HIS A 173 4.26 -10.07 17.90
CA HIS A 173 4.93 -8.78 18.00
C HIS A 173 5.21 -8.43 19.46
N PRO A 174 6.41 -7.91 19.82
CA PRO A 174 6.76 -7.56 21.20
C PRO A 174 5.79 -6.60 21.88
N ALA A 175 5.18 -5.67 21.11
CA ALA A 175 4.18 -4.74 21.64
C ALA A 175 2.75 -5.32 21.74
N GLY A 176 2.53 -6.57 21.31
CA GLY A 176 1.23 -7.22 21.34
C GLY A 176 0.21 -6.75 20.30
N HIS A 177 0.57 -5.86 19.41
CA HIS A 177 -0.29 -5.36 18.32
C HIS A 177 0.53 -4.84 17.16
N VAL A 178 -0.12 -4.66 16.00
CA VAL A 178 0.44 -3.96 14.84
C VAL A 178 -0.67 -3.19 14.11
N ASP A 179 -0.34 -1.99 13.64
CA ASP A 179 -1.28 -1.15 12.91
C ASP A 179 -1.34 -1.52 11.43
N ALA A 180 -2.55 -1.76 10.91
CA ALA A 180 -2.77 -2.10 9.51
C ALA A 180 -2.21 -1.04 8.53
N VAL A 181 -2.25 0.25 8.90
CA VAL A 181 -1.79 1.36 8.07
C VAL A 181 -0.31 1.26 7.70
N ARG A 182 0.52 0.57 8.51
CA ARG A 182 1.93 0.32 8.20
C ARG A 182 2.12 -0.48 6.91
N TYR A 183 1.17 -1.36 6.62
CA TYR A 183 1.16 -2.23 5.43
C TYR A 183 0.42 -1.61 4.24
N ARG A 184 -0.23 -0.45 4.44
CA ARG A 184 -0.86 0.37 3.40
C ARG A 184 -1.90 -0.37 2.55
N PRO A 185 -2.83 -1.13 3.16
CA PRO A 185 -3.84 -1.86 2.42
C PRO A 185 -4.91 -0.92 1.84
N ASN A 186 -5.56 -1.35 0.75
CA ASN A 186 -6.82 -0.76 0.28
C ASN A 186 -7.99 -1.36 1.06
N PHE A 187 -7.95 -2.68 1.31
CA PHE A 187 -8.94 -3.40 2.10
C PHE A 187 -8.33 -3.95 3.39
N VAL A 188 -8.99 -3.69 4.51
CA VAL A 188 -8.86 -4.54 5.70
C VAL A 188 -10.10 -5.40 5.77
N ILE A 189 -9.94 -6.73 5.70
CA ILE A 189 -11.04 -7.69 5.73
C ILE A 189 -11.12 -8.28 7.13
N ASP A 190 -12.25 -8.04 7.82
CA ASP A 190 -12.57 -8.70 9.08
C ASP A 190 -13.02 -10.14 8.79
N THR A 191 -12.18 -11.09 9.14
CA THR A 191 -12.38 -12.49 8.81
C THR A 191 -13.33 -13.18 9.77
N VAL A 192 -14.05 -14.20 9.26
CA VAL A 192 -14.81 -15.09 10.14
C VAL A 192 -13.89 -15.78 11.14
N ALA A 193 -14.37 -16.04 12.36
CA ALA A 193 -13.55 -16.57 13.48
C ALA A 193 -12.85 -17.90 13.21
N ALA A 194 -13.33 -18.67 12.24
CA ALA A 194 -12.71 -19.93 11.82
C ALA A 194 -11.39 -19.75 11.04
N LEU A 195 -11.16 -18.55 10.48
CA LEU A 195 -9.95 -18.22 9.72
C LEU A 195 -8.94 -17.56 10.66
N GLN A 196 -7.75 -18.13 10.75
CA GLN A 196 -6.68 -17.69 11.63
C GLN A 196 -5.31 -17.68 10.93
N GLY A 197 -4.41 -16.81 11.34
CA GLY A 197 -3.08 -16.70 10.77
C GLY A 197 -3.07 -15.98 9.43
N PHE A 198 -2.14 -16.30 8.57
CA PHE A 198 -1.89 -15.61 7.28
C PHE A 198 -2.76 -16.22 6.17
N VAL A 199 -4.07 -16.21 6.36
CA VAL A 199 -5.06 -16.90 5.51
C VAL A 199 -5.07 -16.40 4.06
N GLU A 200 -4.71 -15.16 3.83
CA GLU A 200 -4.62 -14.55 2.50
C GLU A 200 -3.54 -15.17 1.62
N ASN A 201 -2.56 -15.90 2.19
CA ASN A 201 -1.58 -16.64 1.39
C ASN A 201 -2.25 -17.73 0.55
N ASP A 202 -3.30 -18.36 1.08
CA ASP A 202 -4.07 -19.44 0.42
C ASP A 202 -5.09 -18.90 -0.59
N TRP A 203 -5.23 -17.58 -0.68
CA TRP A 203 -6.16 -16.95 -1.62
C TRP A 203 -5.51 -16.63 -2.97
N ALA A 204 -4.20 -16.72 -3.09
CA ALA A 204 -3.50 -16.54 -4.35
C ALA A 204 -4.06 -17.44 -5.46
N GLY A 205 -4.38 -16.87 -6.62
CA GLY A 205 -5.01 -17.55 -7.74
C GLY A 205 -6.53 -17.78 -7.60
N LYS A 206 -7.14 -17.24 -6.54
CA LYS A 206 -8.60 -17.31 -6.30
C LYS A 206 -9.23 -15.94 -6.45
N LYS A 207 -10.56 -15.91 -6.52
CA LYS A 207 -11.34 -14.69 -6.65
C LYS A 207 -12.01 -14.34 -5.33
N LEU A 208 -12.10 -13.04 -5.05
CA LEU A 208 -12.94 -12.51 -3.98
C LEU A 208 -14.09 -11.70 -4.60
N ARG A 209 -15.30 -12.05 -4.22
CA ARG A 209 -16.49 -11.22 -4.46
C ARG A 209 -16.70 -10.34 -3.23
N ILE A 210 -16.79 -9.03 -3.44
CA ILE A 210 -16.93 -8.03 -2.38
C ILE A 210 -18.22 -7.23 -2.63
N GLY A 211 -19.13 -7.29 -1.68
CA GLY A 211 -20.46 -6.68 -1.85
C GLY A 211 -21.23 -7.29 -3.02
N PRO A 212 -22.16 -6.51 -3.64
CA PRO A 212 -23.01 -7.05 -4.69
C PRO A 212 -22.30 -7.28 -6.03
N ASP A 213 -21.34 -6.43 -6.39
CA ASP A 213 -20.88 -6.31 -7.78
C ASP A 213 -19.38 -6.52 -7.97
N VAL A 214 -18.53 -6.17 -6.98
CA VAL A 214 -17.09 -6.16 -7.17
C VAL A 214 -16.52 -7.55 -7.10
N VAL A 215 -15.70 -7.89 -8.09
CA VAL A 215 -14.91 -9.14 -8.11
C VAL A 215 -13.45 -8.79 -8.36
N ILE A 216 -12.58 -9.27 -7.49
CA ILE A 216 -11.13 -9.12 -7.62
C ILE A 216 -10.45 -10.48 -7.76
N ASP A 217 -9.34 -10.51 -8.48
CA ASP A 217 -8.46 -11.68 -8.61
C ASP A 217 -7.28 -11.49 -7.68
N VAL A 218 -7.09 -12.41 -6.74
CA VAL A 218 -5.96 -12.38 -5.80
C VAL A 218 -4.74 -12.97 -6.50
N LEU A 219 -3.74 -12.14 -6.76
CA LEU A 219 -2.60 -12.51 -7.59
C LEU A 219 -1.56 -13.32 -6.79
N VAL A 220 -1.03 -12.71 -5.75
CA VAL A 220 0.08 -13.26 -4.96
C VAL A 220 0.05 -12.75 -3.53
N PRO A 221 0.66 -13.46 -2.55
CA PRO A 221 0.99 -12.88 -1.25
C PRO A 221 1.78 -11.58 -1.43
N SER A 222 1.58 -10.59 -0.58
CA SER A 222 2.19 -9.27 -0.72
C SER A 222 3.56 -9.19 -0.02
N PRO A 223 4.68 -9.15 -0.78
CA PRO A 223 6.02 -9.04 -0.21
C PRO A 223 6.23 -7.68 0.46
N ARG A 224 6.86 -7.67 1.62
CA ARG A 224 7.09 -6.46 2.39
C ARG A 224 8.46 -5.86 2.14
N CYS A 225 8.47 -4.54 1.93
CA CYS A 225 9.68 -3.72 1.93
C CYS A 225 9.89 -3.11 3.32
N ALA A 226 10.85 -2.20 3.45
CA ALA A 226 11.15 -1.54 4.72
C ALA A 226 10.07 -0.54 5.21
N ILE A 227 9.08 -0.16 4.40
CA ILE A 227 8.08 0.85 4.78
C ILE A 227 7.39 0.55 6.12
N PRO A 228 6.96 -0.69 6.46
CA PRO A 228 6.33 -0.97 7.74
C PRO A 228 7.15 -0.60 8.98
N THR A 229 8.48 -0.55 8.85
CA THR A 229 9.40 -0.22 9.97
C THR A 229 9.48 1.27 10.28
N LEU A 230 9.01 2.12 9.36
CA LEU A 230 9.17 3.57 9.44
C LEU A 230 8.10 4.21 10.32
N ALA A 231 8.34 5.46 10.71
CA ALA A 231 7.29 6.28 11.33
C ALA A 231 6.18 6.58 10.31
N HIS A 232 4.91 6.51 10.73
CA HIS A 232 3.73 6.79 9.93
C HIS A 232 2.88 7.87 10.60
N GLY A 233 3.12 9.14 10.30
CA GLY A 233 2.48 10.24 11.03
C GLY A 233 2.82 10.15 12.52
N ASP A 234 1.80 9.99 13.37
CA ASP A 234 1.95 9.89 14.82
C ASP A 234 2.46 8.53 15.31
N LEU A 235 2.48 7.50 14.45
CA LEU A 235 3.02 6.18 14.80
C LEU A 235 4.55 6.22 14.76
N PRO A 236 5.24 5.83 15.85
CA PRO A 236 6.70 5.80 15.89
C PRO A 236 7.27 4.74 14.93
N PRO A 237 8.58 4.76 14.65
CA PRO A 237 9.26 3.66 13.96
C PRO A 237 9.03 2.34 14.69
N ASP A 238 8.86 1.26 13.91
CA ASP A 238 8.58 -0.07 14.44
C ASP A 238 9.25 -1.15 13.58
N PRO A 239 10.52 -1.46 13.84
CA PRO A 239 11.24 -2.50 13.11
C PRO A 239 10.58 -3.89 13.23
N ASP A 240 9.87 -4.16 14.33
CA ASP A 240 9.25 -5.45 14.57
C ASP A 240 8.03 -5.68 13.69
N ALA A 241 7.41 -4.63 13.14
CA ALA A 241 6.38 -4.75 12.12
C ALA A 241 6.85 -5.49 10.84
N LEU A 242 8.13 -5.46 10.52
CA LEU A 242 8.71 -6.25 9.43
C LEU A 242 9.41 -7.53 9.94
N ARG A 243 10.15 -7.43 11.06
CA ARG A 243 10.89 -8.58 11.61
C ARG A 243 9.96 -9.75 11.94
N THR A 244 8.84 -9.49 12.60
CA THR A 244 7.84 -10.51 12.91
C THR A 244 7.30 -11.20 11.67
N VAL A 245 7.00 -10.42 10.62
CA VAL A 245 6.53 -10.99 9.35
C VAL A 245 7.63 -11.83 8.68
N ARG A 246 8.89 -11.35 8.71
CA ARG A 246 10.03 -12.07 8.15
C ARG A 246 10.29 -13.41 8.85
N GLU A 247 10.15 -13.45 10.16
CA GLU A 247 10.40 -14.67 10.96
C GLU A 247 9.25 -15.69 10.87
N HIS A 248 8.03 -15.23 10.66
CA HIS A 248 6.84 -16.08 10.81
C HIS A 248 5.99 -16.24 9.55
N ASN A 249 6.25 -15.48 8.50
CA ASN A 249 5.56 -15.59 7.22
C ASN A 249 6.49 -15.32 6.02
N PHE A 250 7.59 -16.06 5.96
CA PHE A 250 8.51 -16.03 4.83
C PHE A 250 8.11 -17.11 3.84
N VAL A 251 7.39 -16.71 2.77
CA VAL A 251 6.74 -17.64 1.85
C VAL A 251 7.18 -17.41 0.41
N GLU A 252 7.05 -18.45 -0.41
CA GLU A 252 7.28 -18.34 -1.85
C GLU A 252 6.23 -17.41 -2.48
N VAL A 253 6.71 -16.48 -3.29
CA VAL A 253 5.87 -15.58 -4.07
C VAL A 253 5.81 -16.16 -5.50
N PRO A 254 4.64 -16.61 -5.98
CA PRO A 254 4.52 -17.28 -7.27
C PRO A 254 4.59 -16.27 -8.45
N LEU A 255 5.70 -15.56 -8.52
CA LEU A 255 6.09 -14.65 -9.59
C LEU A 255 7.47 -15.04 -10.10
N GLU A 256 7.63 -15.14 -11.41
CA GLU A 256 8.90 -15.49 -12.02
C GLU A 256 10.03 -14.54 -11.56
N GLY A 257 11.13 -15.12 -11.10
CA GLY A 257 12.31 -14.40 -10.63
C GLY A 257 12.18 -13.75 -9.23
N PHE A 258 11.08 -13.96 -8.50
CA PHE A 258 10.87 -13.30 -7.21
C PHE A 258 11.38 -14.12 -6.01
N GLY A 259 11.15 -15.42 -5.99
CA GLY A 259 11.53 -16.30 -4.88
C GLY A 259 10.69 -16.11 -3.61
N SER A 260 11.29 -16.45 -2.45
CA SER A 260 10.61 -16.30 -1.14
C SER A 260 10.86 -14.93 -0.52
N ALA A 261 9.85 -14.40 0.17
CA ALA A 261 9.91 -13.09 0.82
C ALA A 261 9.03 -13.04 2.09
N PRO A 262 9.31 -12.10 3.02
CA PRO A 262 8.36 -11.80 4.10
C PRO A 262 7.09 -11.21 3.52
N CYS A 263 5.93 -11.87 3.72
CA CYS A 263 4.64 -11.46 3.16
C CYS A 263 3.61 -11.15 4.24
N LEU A 264 2.79 -10.14 4.01
CA LEU A 264 1.59 -9.86 4.78
C LEU A 264 0.54 -9.22 3.88
N GLY A 265 -0.66 -9.81 3.83
CA GLY A 265 -1.68 -9.42 2.88
C GLY A 265 -1.43 -10.00 1.50
N ALA A 266 -2.25 -9.61 0.54
CA ALA A 266 -2.17 -10.07 -0.83
C ALA A 266 -2.36 -8.91 -1.83
N HIS A 267 -1.72 -9.04 -2.97
CA HIS A 267 -1.94 -8.21 -4.14
C HIS A 267 -3.11 -8.72 -4.96
N ALA A 268 -3.90 -7.82 -5.52
CA ALA A 268 -5.05 -8.17 -6.34
C ALA A 268 -5.25 -7.22 -7.51
N THR A 269 -6.01 -7.69 -8.49
CA THR A 269 -6.49 -6.88 -9.62
C THR A 269 -8.01 -6.95 -9.71
N VAL A 270 -8.62 -6.00 -10.41
CA VAL A 270 -10.07 -5.90 -10.54
C VAL A 270 -10.54 -6.64 -11.78
N LEU A 271 -11.45 -7.59 -11.60
CA LEU A 271 -12.14 -8.29 -12.70
C LEU A 271 -13.47 -7.61 -13.02
N THR A 272 -14.23 -7.24 -12.00
CA THR A 272 -15.51 -6.52 -12.14
C THR A 272 -15.52 -5.36 -11.18
N GLY A 273 -15.72 -4.17 -11.70
CA GLY A 273 -15.85 -2.94 -10.91
C GLY A 273 -17.25 -2.77 -10.31
N GLY A 274 -17.38 -1.79 -9.45
CA GLY A 274 -18.61 -1.45 -8.75
C GLY A 274 -18.34 -0.57 -7.55
N ARG A 275 -19.32 -0.44 -6.66
CA ARG A 275 -19.17 0.29 -5.39
C ARG A 275 -18.99 -0.69 -4.25
N VAL A 276 -18.04 -0.38 -3.37
CA VAL A 276 -17.78 -1.13 -2.13
C VAL A 276 -17.96 -0.20 -0.93
N SER A 277 -18.54 -0.73 0.14
CA SER A 277 -18.75 -0.04 1.41
C SER A 277 -18.19 -0.86 2.58
N VAL A 278 -17.84 -0.16 3.65
CA VAL A 278 -17.54 -0.82 4.93
C VAL A 278 -18.75 -1.66 5.35
N GLY A 279 -18.49 -2.89 5.82
CA GLY A 279 -19.51 -3.89 6.16
C GLY A 279 -19.92 -4.82 5.02
N ASP A 280 -19.54 -4.55 3.78
CA ASP A 280 -19.85 -5.44 2.65
C ASP A 280 -19.26 -6.84 2.88
N GLN A 281 -20.05 -7.87 2.53
CA GLN A 281 -19.64 -9.25 2.64
C GLN A 281 -18.51 -9.58 1.65
N VAL A 282 -17.58 -10.40 2.09
CA VAL A 282 -16.49 -10.93 1.25
C VAL A 282 -16.66 -12.45 1.13
N LEU A 283 -16.75 -12.91 -0.12
CA LEU A 283 -16.87 -14.32 -0.48
C LEU A 283 -15.63 -14.76 -1.25
N LEU A 284 -15.06 -15.90 -0.86
CA LEU A 284 -13.99 -16.56 -1.61
C LEU A 284 -14.61 -17.51 -2.63
N GLU A 285 -14.21 -17.37 -3.89
CA GLU A 285 -14.59 -18.23 -5.00
C GLU A 285 -13.38 -19.05 -5.43
N GLY A 286 -13.55 -20.36 -5.50
CA GLY A 286 -12.53 -21.31 -5.97
C GLY A 286 -12.33 -21.32 -7.47
#